data_10d6c1292533532b3e7df8dc6107282e
#
_entry.id   10d6c1292533532b3e7df8dc6107282e
#
_cell.length_a   1.000
_cell.length_b   1.000
_cell.length_c   1.000
_cell.angle_alpha   90.00
_cell.angle_beta   90.00
_cell.angle_gamma   90.00
#
_symmetry.space_group_name_H-M   'P 1'
#
loop_
_entity.id
_entity.type
_entity.pdbx_description
1 polymer ?
#
loop_
_entity_poly.entity_id
_entity_poly.type
_entity_poly.pdbx_seq_one_letter_code
_entity_poly.pdbx_strand_id
1 'polypeptide(L)'
;NIIFKGWVKREEIPQFLAKSSIGIGPLRSTDVTKGALPIKVLEYMASSLPILAIKGTLPEDILKDGDNGYVIENSEELAQKIIHILKNNDLRDQMGEKSNKMVQKFDWKKVAESILDEYQSINS
;
A
#
# COMPACT_ATOMS: atom_id res chain seq x y z
N ASN A 1 14.96 -7.36 -15.44
CA ASN A 1 15.67 -8.27 -14.51
C ASN A 1 14.94 -8.32 -13.19
N ILE A 2 14.78 -9.52 -12.62
CA ILE A 2 14.25 -9.73 -11.27
C ILE A 2 15.43 -10.01 -10.34
N ILE A 3 15.51 -9.28 -9.23
CA ILE A 3 16.55 -9.46 -8.22
C ILE A 3 15.88 -9.87 -6.90
N PHE A 4 16.18 -11.07 -6.42
CA PHE A 4 15.75 -11.53 -5.10
C PHE A 4 16.80 -11.13 -4.07
N LYS A 5 16.46 -10.21 -3.17
CA LYS A 5 17.36 -9.75 -2.11
C LYS A 5 17.50 -10.74 -0.94
N GLY A 6 16.60 -11.74 -0.89
CA GLY A 6 16.54 -12.65 0.24
C GLY A 6 16.07 -11.94 1.51
N TRP A 7 16.57 -12.43 2.64
CA TRP A 7 16.27 -11.81 3.93
C TRP A 7 17.02 -10.48 4.09
N VAL A 8 16.30 -9.44 4.47
CA VAL A 8 16.82 -8.07 4.67
C VAL A 8 16.50 -7.64 6.10
N LYS A 9 17.42 -6.98 6.78
CA LYS A 9 17.19 -6.42 8.11
C LYS A 9 16.13 -5.33 8.04
N ARG A 10 15.31 -5.23 9.09
CA ARG A 10 14.21 -4.26 9.15
C ARG A 10 14.70 -2.81 8.96
N GLU A 11 15.85 -2.48 9.50
CA GLU A 11 16.47 -1.16 9.42
C GLU A 11 16.88 -0.77 7.98
N GLU A 12 17.06 -1.77 7.10
CA GLU A 12 17.43 -1.56 5.70
C GLU A 12 16.22 -1.37 4.77
N ILE A 13 15.03 -1.80 5.19
CA ILE A 13 13.80 -1.72 4.37
C ILE A 13 13.51 -0.31 3.87
N PRO A 14 13.59 0.76 4.70
CA PRO A 14 13.32 2.12 4.23
C PRO A 14 14.22 2.57 3.08
N GLN A 15 15.48 2.11 3.04
CA GLN A 15 16.42 2.45 1.97
C GLN A 15 16.04 1.79 0.63
N PHE A 16 15.49 0.57 0.67
CA PHE A 16 14.98 -0.10 -0.53
C PHE A 16 13.70 0.59 -1.02
N LEU A 17 12.79 0.93 -0.12
CA LEU A 17 11.54 1.60 -0.46
C LEU A 17 11.78 3.00 -1.03
N ALA A 18 12.73 3.75 -0.49
CA ALA A 18 13.10 5.07 -0.99
C ALA A 18 13.63 5.06 -2.44
N LYS A 19 14.15 3.92 -2.91
CA LYS A 19 14.63 3.72 -4.28
C LYS A 19 13.59 3.04 -5.19
N SER A 20 12.44 2.69 -4.65
CA SER A 20 11.36 2.02 -5.40
C SER A 20 10.45 3.05 -6.04
N SER A 21 9.79 2.66 -7.12
CA SER A 21 8.82 3.50 -7.85
C SER A 21 7.38 3.04 -7.66
N ILE A 22 7.16 1.77 -7.31
CA ILE A 22 5.84 1.15 -7.18
C ILE A 22 5.91 0.10 -6.09
N GLY A 23 4.87 0.00 -5.25
CA GLY A 23 4.66 -1.09 -4.31
C GLY A 23 3.71 -2.13 -4.91
N ILE A 24 4.13 -3.40 -4.96
CA ILE A 24 3.28 -4.49 -5.42
C ILE A 24 2.77 -5.26 -4.21
N GLY A 25 1.46 -5.16 -3.99
CA GLY A 25 0.75 -5.82 -2.90
C GLY A 25 0.43 -7.28 -3.19
N PRO A 26 -0.56 -7.87 -2.50
CA PRO A 26 -0.93 -9.26 -2.72
C PRO A 26 -1.35 -9.52 -4.17
N LEU A 27 -0.75 -10.55 -4.78
CA LEU A 27 -1.05 -10.98 -6.15
C LEU A 27 -1.95 -12.24 -6.19
N ARG A 28 -2.41 -12.72 -5.05
CA ARG A 28 -3.37 -13.84 -4.95
C ARG A 28 -4.43 -13.51 -3.93
N SER A 29 -5.69 -13.66 -4.33
CA SER A 29 -6.83 -13.63 -3.42
C SER A 29 -7.03 -15.02 -2.85
N THR A 30 -6.84 -15.18 -1.56
CA THR A 30 -7.11 -16.41 -0.80
C THR A 30 -7.97 -16.06 0.40
N ASP A 31 -8.58 -17.05 1.05
CA ASP A 31 -9.39 -16.79 2.25
C ASP A 31 -8.58 -16.15 3.39
N VAL A 32 -7.26 -16.39 3.41
CA VAL A 32 -6.34 -15.77 4.38
C VAL A 32 -6.04 -14.31 4.02
N THR A 33 -5.95 -13.98 2.71
CA THR A 33 -5.62 -12.62 2.26
C THR A 33 -6.85 -11.70 2.20
N LYS A 34 -8.05 -12.28 2.12
CA LYS A 34 -9.30 -11.53 2.23
C LYS A 34 -9.47 -11.00 3.65
N GLY A 35 -9.37 -9.70 3.82
CA GLY A 35 -9.52 -9.05 5.14
C GLY A 35 -8.23 -8.90 5.95
N ALA A 36 -7.11 -9.45 5.49
CA ALA A 36 -5.82 -9.16 6.08
C ALA A 36 -5.22 -7.88 5.48
N LEU A 37 -4.75 -6.99 6.33
CA LEU A 37 -4.00 -5.80 5.88
C LEU A 37 -2.50 -6.10 5.99
N PRO A 38 -1.80 -6.37 4.87
CA PRO A 38 -0.37 -6.67 4.92
C PRO A 38 0.43 -5.44 5.33
N ILE A 39 1.27 -5.57 6.36
CA ILE A 39 2.14 -4.49 6.85
C ILE A 39 2.98 -3.89 5.72
N LYS A 40 3.48 -4.71 4.80
CA LYS A 40 4.25 -4.24 3.63
C LYS A 40 3.50 -3.19 2.79
N VAL A 41 2.18 -3.31 2.68
CA VAL A 41 1.38 -2.33 1.93
C VAL A 41 1.37 -0.98 2.65
N LEU A 42 1.22 -0.98 3.98
CA LEU A 42 1.33 0.25 4.77
C LEU A 42 2.73 0.88 4.67
N GLU A 43 3.78 0.06 4.63
CA GLU A 43 5.16 0.54 4.43
C GLU A 43 5.34 1.17 3.04
N TYR A 44 4.76 0.57 1.98
CA TYR A 44 4.76 1.17 0.64
C TYR A 44 4.04 2.52 0.61
N MET A 45 2.85 2.59 1.23
CA MET A 45 2.06 3.81 1.32
C MET A 45 2.81 4.90 2.10
N ALA A 46 3.41 4.55 3.24
CA ALA A 46 4.23 5.48 4.03
C ALA A 46 5.46 6.00 3.27
N SER A 47 5.97 5.20 2.33
CA SER A 47 7.09 5.58 1.45
C SER A 47 6.64 6.32 0.18
N SER A 48 5.39 6.78 0.13
CA SER A 48 4.81 7.50 -1.02
C SER A 48 4.88 6.71 -2.33
N LEU A 49 4.62 5.41 -2.29
CA LEU A 49 4.58 4.57 -3.47
C LEU A 49 3.13 4.36 -3.94
N PRO A 50 2.87 4.41 -5.26
CA PRO A 50 1.64 3.86 -5.83
C PRO A 50 1.54 2.36 -5.54
N ILE A 51 0.33 1.86 -5.30
CA ILE A 51 0.09 0.45 -4.98
C ILE A 51 -0.56 -0.27 -6.15
N LEU A 52 -0.06 -1.45 -6.49
CA LEU A 52 -0.73 -2.38 -7.39
C LEU A 52 -1.05 -3.68 -6.64
N ALA A 53 -2.30 -4.11 -6.68
CA ALA A 53 -2.72 -5.35 -6.02
C ALA A 53 -3.88 -6.01 -6.77
N ILE A 54 -4.01 -7.32 -6.63
CA ILE A 54 -5.11 -8.08 -7.24
C ILE A 54 -6.43 -7.72 -6.56
N LYS A 55 -7.48 -7.65 -7.36
CA LYS A 55 -8.86 -7.41 -6.94
C LYS A 55 -9.28 -8.30 -5.77
N GLY A 56 -9.89 -7.69 -4.76
CA GLY A 56 -10.37 -8.39 -3.58
C GLY A 56 -9.30 -8.77 -2.56
N THR A 57 -8.05 -8.28 -2.70
CA THR A 57 -6.98 -8.54 -1.74
C THR A 57 -6.75 -7.41 -0.75
N LEU A 58 -7.18 -6.20 -1.09
CA LEU A 58 -7.08 -5.02 -0.23
C LEU A 58 -8.44 -4.31 -0.15
N PRO A 59 -8.82 -3.75 1.00
CA PRO A 59 -10.02 -2.93 1.13
C PRO A 59 -9.87 -1.60 0.36
N GLU A 60 -11.01 -1.01 -0.05
CA GLU A 60 -11.05 0.24 -0.83
C GLU A 60 -10.48 1.46 -0.10
N ASP A 61 -10.47 1.43 1.23
CA ASP A 61 -9.86 2.48 2.05
C ASP A 61 -8.32 2.36 2.15
N ILE A 62 -7.76 1.32 1.56
CA ILE A 62 -6.31 1.11 1.42
C ILE A 62 -5.86 1.28 -0.03
N LEU A 63 -6.58 0.68 -0.97
CA LEU A 63 -6.31 0.81 -2.40
C LEU A 63 -7.57 1.24 -3.13
N LYS A 64 -7.58 2.49 -3.56
CA LYS A 64 -8.63 3.06 -4.39
C LYS A 64 -8.16 3.14 -5.83
N ASP A 65 -8.83 2.38 -6.69
CA ASP A 65 -8.46 2.24 -8.10
C ASP A 65 -8.40 3.59 -8.83
N GLY A 66 -7.28 3.85 -9.50
CA GLY A 66 -7.01 5.10 -10.21
C GLY A 66 -6.63 6.29 -9.32
N ASP A 67 -6.68 6.17 -7.99
CA ASP A 67 -6.39 7.25 -7.05
C ASP A 67 -4.99 7.13 -6.43
N ASN A 68 -4.72 6.09 -5.66
CA ASN A 68 -3.41 5.84 -5.07
C ASN A 68 -2.70 4.60 -5.63
N GLY A 69 -3.20 4.08 -6.73
CA GLY A 69 -2.68 2.91 -7.42
C GLY A 69 -3.73 2.27 -8.33
N TYR A 70 -3.58 0.99 -8.60
CA TYR A 70 -4.52 0.25 -9.43
C TYR A 70 -4.87 -1.11 -8.85
N VAL A 71 -6.17 -1.45 -8.97
CA VAL A 71 -6.69 -2.79 -8.72
C VAL A 71 -6.51 -3.61 -9.99
N ILE A 72 -5.84 -4.76 -9.90
CA ILE A 72 -5.40 -5.58 -11.03
C ILE A 72 -6.22 -6.87 -11.10
N GLU A 73 -6.66 -7.26 -12.27
CA GLU A 73 -7.41 -8.51 -12.47
C GLU A 73 -6.52 -9.68 -12.93
N ASN A 74 -5.44 -9.40 -13.66
CA ASN A 74 -4.55 -10.42 -14.20
C ASN A 74 -3.11 -9.90 -14.41
N SER A 75 -2.20 -10.81 -14.76
CA SER A 75 -0.78 -10.47 -14.95
C SER A 75 -0.49 -9.55 -16.14
N GLU A 76 -1.31 -9.62 -17.18
CA GLU A 76 -1.16 -8.75 -18.35
C GLU A 76 -1.49 -7.31 -17.99
N GLU A 77 -2.59 -7.10 -17.28
CA GLU A 77 -2.98 -5.79 -16.76
C GLU A 77 -1.93 -5.24 -15.78
N LEU A 78 -1.37 -6.10 -14.90
CA LEU A 78 -0.29 -5.72 -14.01
C LEU A 78 0.90 -5.12 -14.79
N ALA A 79 1.34 -5.80 -15.86
CA ALA A 79 2.43 -5.32 -16.69
C ALA A 79 2.10 -3.98 -17.36
N GLN A 80 0.90 -3.82 -17.90
CA GLN A 80 0.43 -2.58 -18.52
C GLN A 80 0.40 -1.42 -17.53
N LYS A 81 -0.11 -1.63 -16.30
CA LYS A 81 -0.19 -0.59 -15.26
C LYS A 81 1.19 -0.21 -14.73
N ILE A 82 2.10 -1.17 -14.57
CA ILE A 82 3.50 -0.88 -14.22
C ILE A 82 4.11 0.05 -15.28
N ILE A 83 4.01 -0.29 -16.56
CA ILE A 83 4.56 0.52 -17.65
C ILE A 83 3.92 1.91 -17.68
N HIS A 84 2.60 1.99 -17.48
CA HIS A 84 1.87 3.25 -17.47
C HIS A 84 2.35 4.19 -16.36
N ILE A 85 2.52 3.70 -15.13
CA ILE A 85 3.03 4.49 -14.01
C ILE A 85 4.48 4.89 -14.24
N LEU A 86 5.34 3.97 -14.71
CA LEU A 86 6.76 4.26 -14.92
C LEU A 86 7.02 5.28 -16.03
N LYS A 87 6.13 5.37 -17.02
CA LYS A 87 6.22 6.37 -18.11
C LYS A 87 5.65 7.73 -17.72
N ASN A 88 4.95 7.85 -16.59
CA ASN A 88 4.29 9.09 -16.18
C ASN A 88 4.70 9.47 -14.74
N ASN A 89 5.75 10.27 -14.63
CA ASN A 89 6.28 10.70 -13.34
C ASN A 89 5.26 11.48 -12.51
N ASP A 90 4.51 12.38 -13.13
CA ASP A 90 3.51 13.20 -12.43
C ASP A 90 2.39 12.34 -11.84
N LEU A 91 1.90 11.37 -12.61
CA LEU A 91 0.90 10.41 -12.13
C LEU A 91 1.43 9.57 -10.97
N ARG A 92 2.66 9.05 -11.10
CA ARG A 92 3.32 8.29 -10.05
C ARG A 92 3.44 9.07 -8.75
N ASP A 93 3.88 10.31 -8.84
CA ASP A 93 4.11 11.17 -7.69
C ASP A 93 2.78 11.56 -7.03
N GLN A 94 1.73 11.88 -7.81
CA GLN A 94 0.38 12.14 -7.30
C GLN A 94 -0.22 10.92 -6.58
N MET A 95 -0.11 9.73 -7.18
CA MET A 95 -0.58 8.49 -6.53
C MET A 95 0.18 8.20 -5.24
N GLY A 96 1.50 8.41 -5.25
CA GLY A 96 2.34 8.24 -4.06
C GLY A 96 1.96 9.21 -2.93
N GLU A 97 1.71 10.47 -3.22
CA GLU A 97 1.24 11.44 -2.23
C GLU A 97 -0.10 11.04 -1.62
N LYS A 98 -1.02 10.53 -2.44
CA LYS A 98 -2.33 10.06 -1.97
C LYS A 98 -2.17 8.83 -1.09
N SER A 99 -1.31 7.87 -1.46
CA SER A 99 -0.96 6.73 -0.60
C SER A 99 -0.45 7.20 0.76
N ASN A 100 0.48 8.15 0.78
CA ASN A 100 1.03 8.69 2.02
C ASN A 100 -0.03 9.37 2.89
N LYS A 101 -0.94 10.15 2.31
CA LYS A 101 -2.04 10.78 3.05
C LYS A 101 -3.00 9.74 3.64
N MET A 102 -3.33 8.70 2.86
CA MET A 102 -4.25 7.66 3.30
C MET A 102 -3.68 6.83 4.46
N VAL A 103 -2.38 6.54 4.47
CA VAL A 103 -1.75 5.72 5.52
C VAL A 103 -1.65 6.42 6.87
N GLN A 104 -1.76 7.75 6.92
CA GLN A 104 -1.63 8.51 8.17
C GLN A 104 -2.65 8.13 9.25
N LYS A 105 -3.82 7.60 8.85
CA LYS A 105 -4.83 7.10 9.79
C LYS A 105 -4.40 5.84 10.55
N PHE A 106 -3.41 5.10 10.04
CA PHE A 106 -2.86 3.88 10.65
C PHE A 106 -1.66 4.14 11.56
N ASP A 107 -1.31 5.41 11.80
CA ASP A 107 -0.32 5.76 12.81
C ASP A 107 -0.79 5.27 14.20
N TRP A 108 0.08 4.55 14.92
CA TRP A 108 -0.25 3.95 16.20
C TRP A 108 -0.77 4.95 17.24
N LYS A 109 -0.28 6.18 17.21
CA LYS A 109 -0.76 7.23 18.11
C LYS A 109 -2.21 7.57 17.82
N LYS A 110 -2.58 7.74 16.55
CA LYS A 110 -3.96 8.02 16.14
C LYS A 110 -4.89 6.86 16.43
N VAL A 111 -4.43 5.62 16.22
CA VAL A 111 -5.21 4.42 16.56
C VAL A 111 -5.47 4.36 18.07
N ALA A 112 -4.45 4.62 18.88
CA ALA A 112 -4.59 4.64 20.34
C ALA A 112 -5.54 5.77 20.82
N GLU A 113 -5.43 6.96 20.25
CA GLU A 113 -6.34 8.09 20.53
C GLU A 113 -7.80 7.73 20.18
N SER A 114 -8.04 7.15 19.02
CA SER A 114 -9.37 6.71 18.59
C SER A 114 -9.98 5.66 19.52
N ILE A 115 -9.20 4.68 19.97
CA ILE A 115 -9.65 3.66 20.92
C ILE A 115 -9.99 4.30 22.28
N LEU A 116 -9.17 5.25 22.73
CA LEU A 116 -9.40 5.96 24.01
C LEU A 116 -10.68 6.79 23.96
N ASP A 117 -10.94 7.51 22.88
CA ASP A 117 -12.15 8.30 22.67
C ASP A 117 -13.41 7.42 22.68
N GLU A 118 -13.36 6.28 21.98
CA GLU A 118 -14.45 5.29 21.97
C GLU A 118 -14.72 4.73 23.36
N TYR A 119 -13.66 4.35 24.09
CA TYR A 119 -13.78 3.88 25.47
C TYR A 119 -14.41 4.92 26.41
N GLN A 120 -14.02 6.18 26.29
CA GLN A 120 -14.58 7.28 27.11
C GLN A 120 -16.05 7.53 26.75
N SER A 121 -16.43 7.42 25.47
CA SER A 121 -17.83 7.60 25.04
C SER A 121 -18.77 6.54 25.61
N ILE A 122 -18.30 5.30 25.77
CA ILE A 122 -19.06 4.19 26.34
C ILE A 122 -19.25 4.36 27.88
N ASN A 123 -18.27 4.96 28.54
CA ASN A 123 -18.28 5.11 30.02
C ASN A 123 -18.81 6.48 30.50
N SER A 124 -19.21 7.32 29.60
CA SER A 124 -19.93 8.57 29.92
C SER A 124 -21.43 8.41 29.67
#